data_2cf8c6055d6898461832b1cb3b48ad40
#
_entry.id   2cf8c6055d6898461832b1cb3b48ad40
#
_cell.length_a   1.000
_cell.length_b   1.000
_cell.length_c   1.000
_cell.angle_alpha   90.00
_cell.angle_beta   90.00
_cell.angle_gamma   90.00
#
_symmetry.space_group_name_H-M   'P 1'
#
loop_
_entity.id
_entity.type
_entity.pdbx_description
1 polymer ?
#
loop_
_entity_poly.entity_id
_entity_poly.type
_entity_poly.pdbx_seq_one_letter_code
_entity_poly.pdbx_strand_id
1 'polypeptide(L)'
;MAEPSHDAKPTISKSAIRNSQSDPSRYDQKLELILRTSARIFAAKSYHSTSMRDISRATGVSLAGLYHYCKSKEELLFLIQDLCFGRVLERLEQRTRGIDDPFEKLRIFIDNHLSFFAANMAEMKVLSHEAESLAGDLHEHVSTRKRQYTRTARKILSEVQQTVRPGSESRVPRRNGQLKKTAKPADLTVATYALFGMMNWIYNWYDPSGKLSVSQLVDNITRLFLSGFLSSANDSFALADSGSAEKVSVWRTA
;
A
#
# COMPACT_ATOMS: atom_id res chain seq x y z
N MET A 1 -31.10 -27.13 35.17
CA MET A 1 -29.82 -26.41 34.98
C MET A 1 -29.66 -26.19 33.50
N ALA A 2 -29.91 -24.97 33.03
CA ALA A 2 -29.80 -24.58 31.63
C ALA A 2 -28.58 -23.70 31.51
N GLU A 3 -27.66 -24.07 30.64
CA GLU A 3 -26.48 -23.25 30.27
C GLU A 3 -26.90 -22.05 29.39
N PRO A 4 -26.30 -20.88 29.56
CA PRO A 4 -26.55 -19.75 28.67
C PRO A 4 -25.64 -19.86 27.47
N SER A 5 -26.24 -19.90 26.27
CA SER A 5 -25.57 -19.81 24.98
C SER A 5 -25.02 -18.38 24.78
N HIS A 6 -23.70 -18.25 24.71
CA HIS A 6 -22.99 -17.05 24.34
C HIS A 6 -22.57 -17.14 22.84
N ASP A 7 -23.49 -16.78 21.94
CA ASP A 7 -23.17 -16.53 20.53
C ASP A 7 -23.71 -15.15 20.13
N ALA A 8 -23.00 -14.13 20.57
CA ALA A 8 -23.16 -12.78 20.02
C ALA A 8 -22.05 -12.53 19.00
N LYS A 9 -22.33 -12.82 17.73
CA LYS A 9 -21.49 -12.37 16.59
C LYS A 9 -21.34 -10.85 16.65
N PRO A 10 -20.12 -10.29 16.49
CA PRO A 10 -19.94 -8.84 16.43
C PRO A 10 -20.64 -8.31 15.18
N THR A 11 -21.73 -7.62 15.36
CA THR A 11 -22.43 -6.90 14.30
C THR A 11 -21.60 -5.66 13.97
N ILE A 12 -20.80 -5.73 12.91
CA ILE A 12 -20.15 -4.55 12.33
C ILE A 12 -21.26 -3.60 11.91
N SER A 13 -21.29 -2.42 12.51
CA SER A 13 -22.26 -1.38 12.17
C SER A 13 -22.10 -1.00 10.69
N LYS A 14 -22.99 -1.49 9.83
CA LYS A 14 -23.04 -1.22 8.39
C LYS A 14 -23.37 0.25 8.05
N SER A 15 -23.45 1.14 9.02
CA SER A 15 -23.82 2.55 8.83
C SER A 15 -22.66 3.47 8.42
N ALA A 16 -21.41 2.99 8.44
CA ALA A 16 -20.25 3.84 8.16
C ALA A 16 -19.87 3.93 6.67
N ILE A 17 -20.57 3.21 5.77
CA ILE A 17 -20.28 3.24 4.32
C ILE A 17 -21.51 3.75 3.60
N ARG A 18 -21.78 5.05 3.66
CA ARG A 18 -22.67 5.73 2.72
C ARG A 18 -21.83 6.41 1.64
N ASN A 19 -21.83 5.78 0.48
CA ASN A 19 -21.46 6.40 -0.79
C ASN A 19 -22.54 7.43 -1.14
N SER A 20 -22.26 8.73 -0.97
CA SER A 20 -23.09 9.77 -1.58
C SER A 20 -22.27 11.05 -1.73
N GLN A 21 -22.38 11.69 -2.87
CA GLN A 21 -21.89 13.03 -3.21
C GLN A 21 -22.61 14.16 -2.44
N SER A 22 -23.10 13.88 -1.24
CA SER A 22 -23.67 14.85 -0.30
C SER A 22 -22.57 15.33 0.64
N ASP A 23 -22.63 16.57 1.08
CA ASP A 23 -21.75 17.12 2.11
C ASP A 23 -21.64 16.14 3.30
N PRO A 24 -20.40 15.86 3.77
CA PRO A 24 -20.20 14.91 4.86
C PRO A 24 -20.94 15.38 6.10
N SER A 25 -21.65 14.46 6.75
CA SER A 25 -22.39 14.76 7.97
C SER A 25 -21.44 15.29 9.05
N ARG A 26 -21.95 16.01 10.06
CA ARG A 26 -21.16 16.43 11.23
C ARG A 26 -20.50 15.23 11.93
N TYR A 27 -21.15 14.08 11.89
CA TYR A 27 -20.59 12.84 12.41
C TYR A 27 -19.36 12.40 11.61
N ASP A 28 -19.45 12.38 10.28
CA ASP A 28 -18.35 11.96 9.39
C ASP A 28 -17.15 12.89 9.51
N GLN A 29 -17.37 14.21 9.55
CA GLN A 29 -16.31 15.20 9.75
C GLN A 29 -15.60 15.00 11.08
N LYS A 30 -16.35 14.73 12.17
CA LYS A 30 -15.78 14.51 13.49
C LYS A 30 -15.02 13.18 13.55
N LEU A 31 -15.56 12.12 12.95
CA LEU A 31 -14.88 10.83 12.82
C LEU A 31 -13.57 10.99 12.05
N GLU A 32 -13.58 11.68 10.91
CA GLU A 32 -12.35 11.91 10.13
C GLU A 32 -11.29 12.67 10.95
N LEU A 33 -11.68 13.69 11.69
CA LEU A 33 -10.78 14.41 12.60
C LEU A 33 -10.16 13.48 13.64
N ILE A 34 -10.97 12.60 14.25
CA ILE A 34 -10.52 11.62 15.24
C ILE A 34 -9.51 10.66 14.59
N LEU A 35 -9.82 10.09 13.43
CA LEU A 35 -8.98 9.13 12.74
C LEU A 35 -7.63 9.76 12.33
N ARG A 36 -7.64 10.94 11.70
CA ARG A 36 -6.42 11.64 11.30
C ARG A 36 -5.53 12.02 12.50
N THR A 37 -6.14 12.53 13.58
CA THR A 37 -5.40 12.88 14.79
C THR A 37 -4.80 11.65 15.44
N SER A 38 -5.56 10.55 15.50
CA SER A 38 -5.09 9.26 16.04
C SER A 38 -3.94 8.68 15.21
N ALA A 39 -4.03 8.72 13.88
CA ALA A 39 -2.97 8.27 12.99
C ALA A 39 -1.67 9.06 13.25
N ARG A 40 -1.74 10.39 13.43
CA ARG A 40 -0.57 11.22 13.77
C ARG A 40 0.06 10.83 15.10
N ILE A 41 -0.73 10.53 16.12
CA ILE A 41 -0.23 10.09 17.42
C ILE A 41 0.40 8.71 17.33
N PHE A 42 -0.25 7.77 16.65
CA PHE A 42 0.30 6.43 16.43
C PHE A 42 1.60 6.49 15.65
N ALA A 43 1.68 7.31 14.61
CA ALA A 43 2.89 7.53 13.83
C ALA A 43 4.04 8.17 14.64
N ALA A 44 3.74 8.99 15.63
CA ALA A 44 4.72 9.70 16.46
C ALA A 44 5.19 8.88 17.66
N LYS A 45 4.28 8.18 18.35
CA LYS A 45 4.55 7.52 19.65
C LYS A 45 4.42 5.98 19.58
N SER A 46 4.05 5.40 18.45
CA SER A 46 3.54 4.03 18.24
C SER A 46 2.14 3.79 18.81
N TYR A 47 1.47 2.79 18.24
CA TYR A 47 0.14 2.35 18.70
C TYR A 47 0.17 1.88 20.16
N HIS A 48 1.15 1.02 20.51
CA HIS A 48 1.21 0.42 21.85
C HIS A 48 1.40 1.46 22.96
N SER A 49 2.20 2.49 22.71
CA SER A 49 2.49 3.56 23.68
C SER A 49 1.41 4.65 23.77
N THR A 50 0.34 4.57 22.97
CA THR A 50 -0.74 5.54 22.93
C THR A 50 -1.97 5.02 23.69
N SER A 51 -2.58 5.85 24.53
CA SER A 51 -3.83 5.55 25.23
C SER A 51 -5.03 6.28 24.62
N MET A 52 -6.25 5.82 24.89
CA MET A 52 -7.49 6.52 24.52
C MET A 52 -7.58 7.91 25.18
N ARG A 53 -6.95 8.11 26.34
CA ARG A 53 -6.85 9.44 26.99
C ARG A 53 -5.95 10.40 26.23
N ASP A 54 -4.86 9.89 25.63
CA ASP A 54 -3.98 10.73 24.78
C ASP A 54 -4.73 11.20 23.53
N ILE A 55 -5.50 10.31 22.93
CA ILE A 55 -6.34 10.61 21.77
C ILE A 55 -7.43 11.62 22.15
N SER A 56 -8.12 11.43 23.28
CA SER A 56 -9.12 12.35 23.81
C SER A 56 -8.54 13.76 23.98
N ARG A 57 -7.37 13.87 24.60
CA ARG A 57 -6.67 15.15 24.80
C ARG A 57 -6.30 15.82 23.49
N ALA A 58 -5.78 15.07 22.53
CA ALA A 58 -5.31 15.61 21.26
C ALA A 58 -6.46 16.00 20.31
N THR A 59 -7.59 15.28 20.36
CA THR A 59 -8.75 15.58 19.52
C THR A 59 -9.69 16.62 20.10
N GLY A 60 -9.54 16.95 21.39
CA GLY A 60 -10.50 17.78 22.13
C GLY A 60 -11.87 17.10 22.32
N VAL A 61 -11.96 15.79 22.07
CA VAL A 61 -13.18 14.99 22.27
C VAL A 61 -13.09 14.30 23.61
N SER A 62 -14.14 14.39 24.44
CA SER A 62 -14.17 13.69 25.73
C SER A 62 -13.98 12.18 25.53
N LEU A 63 -13.47 11.51 26.56
CA LEU A 63 -13.29 10.04 26.49
C LEU A 63 -14.60 9.30 26.19
N ALA A 64 -15.71 9.73 26.81
CA ALA A 64 -17.03 9.20 26.52
C ALA A 64 -17.45 9.48 25.05
N GLY A 65 -17.14 10.69 24.56
CA GLY A 65 -17.38 11.06 23.16
C GLY A 65 -16.58 10.22 22.18
N LEU A 66 -15.34 9.83 22.49
CA LEU A 66 -14.55 8.91 21.63
C LEU A 66 -15.20 7.53 21.55
N TYR A 67 -15.70 7.01 22.68
CA TYR A 67 -16.37 5.72 22.69
C TYR A 67 -17.73 5.70 21.95
N HIS A 68 -18.24 6.88 21.60
CA HIS A 68 -19.37 6.97 20.67
C HIS A 68 -18.97 6.66 19.21
N TYR A 69 -17.70 6.89 18.84
CA TYR A 69 -17.17 6.67 17.48
C TYR A 69 -16.45 5.33 17.33
N CYS A 70 -15.81 4.83 18.38
CA CYS A 70 -15.07 3.57 18.37
C CYS A 70 -15.10 2.92 19.75
N LYS A 71 -15.27 1.60 19.79
CA LYS A 71 -15.41 0.83 21.06
C LYS A 71 -14.06 0.61 21.75
N SER A 72 -12.95 0.68 21.02
CA SER A 72 -11.62 0.40 21.55
C SER A 72 -10.53 1.13 20.72
N LYS A 73 -9.31 1.14 21.26
CA LYS A 73 -8.13 1.62 20.52
C LYS A 73 -7.84 0.74 19.30
N GLU A 74 -8.11 -0.56 19.41
CA GLU A 74 -7.94 -1.50 18.30
C GLU A 74 -8.94 -1.24 17.16
N GLU A 75 -10.22 -0.99 17.49
CA GLU A 75 -11.22 -0.60 16.48
C GLU A 75 -10.84 0.73 15.81
N LEU A 76 -10.26 1.67 16.56
CA LEU A 76 -9.77 2.93 16.00
C LEU A 76 -8.62 2.69 15.00
N LEU A 77 -7.67 1.82 15.34
CA LEU A 77 -6.60 1.42 14.43
C LEU A 77 -7.15 0.72 13.18
N PHE A 78 -8.12 -0.17 13.36
CA PHE A 78 -8.82 -0.84 12.26
C PHE A 78 -9.49 0.19 11.33
N LEU A 79 -10.25 1.14 11.86
CA LEU A 79 -10.93 2.16 11.07
C LEU A 79 -9.95 3.02 10.26
N ILE A 80 -8.78 3.37 10.82
CA ILE A 80 -7.73 4.09 10.10
C ILE A 80 -7.25 3.26 8.91
N GLN A 81 -6.93 1.98 9.12
CA GLN A 81 -6.39 1.12 8.08
C GLN A 81 -7.44 0.78 7.01
N ASP A 82 -8.66 0.45 7.42
CA ASP A 82 -9.76 0.11 6.51
C ASP A 82 -10.15 1.30 5.63
N LEU A 83 -10.25 2.49 6.20
CA LEU A 83 -10.58 3.71 5.45
C LEU A 83 -9.48 4.06 4.44
N CYS A 84 -8.20 3.92 4.80
CA CYS A 84 -7.10 4.18 3.88
C CYS A 84 -7.10 3.21 2.70
N PHE A 85 -7.20 1.90 2.96
CA PHE A 85 -7.28 0.91 1.87
C PHE A 85 -8.56 1.07 1.04
N GLY A 86 -9.69 1.38 1.67
CA GLY A 86 -10.95 1.67 0.97
C GLY A 86 -10.79 2.82 -0.02
N ARG A 87 -10.32 3.97 0.46
CA ARG A 87 -10.15 5.18 -0.36
C ARG A 87 -9.12 5.01 -1.49
N VAL A 88 -7.97 4.39 -1.22
CA VAL A 88 -6.94 4.20 -2.25
C VAL A 88 -7.39 3.23 -3.33
N LEU A 89 -8.13 2.17 -2.97
CA LEU A 89 -8.70 1.21 -3.92
C LEU A 89 -9.81 1.83 -4.77
N GLU A 90 -10.78 2.51 -4.14
CA GLU A 90 -11.88 3.17 -4.83
C GLU A 90 -11.37 4.24 -5.81
N ARG A 91 -10.44 5.08 -5.37
CA ARG A 91 -9.82 6.09 -6.23
C ARG A 91 -9.08 5.47 -7.41
N LEU A 92 -8.37 4.35 -7.18
CA LEU A 92 -7.68 3.63 -8.25
C LEU A 92 -8.66 3.09 -9.28
N GLU A 93 -9.74 2.44 -8.84
CA GLU A 93 -10.78 1.91 -9.72
C GLU A 93 -11.40 3.01 -10.58
N GLN A 94 -11.76 4.16 -9.97
CA GLN A 94 -12.32 5.30 -10.69
C GLN A 94 -11.36 5.83 -11.76
N ARG A 95 -10.06 5.94 -11.43
CA ARG A 95 -9.04 6.50 -12.32
C ARG A 95 -8.60 5.56 -13.44
N THR A 96 -8.75 4.26 -13.25
CA THR A 96 -8.40 3.26 -14.28
C THR A 96 -9.57 2.82 -15.13
N ARG A 97 -10.77 3.30 -14.84
CA ARG A 97 -11.98 2.96 -15.59
C ARG A 97 -11.87 3.44 -17.04
N GLY A 98 -12.03 2.50 -18.00
CA GLY A 98 -11.92 2.78 -19.43
C GLY A 98 -10.50 2.98 -19.95
N ILE A 99 -9.48 2.75 -19.15
CA ILE A 99 -8.08 2.75 -19.59
C ILE A 99 -7.70 1.33 -19.98
N ASP A 100 -7.29 1.12 -21.23
CA ASP A 100 -6.87 -0.19 -21.74
C ASP A 100 -5.35 -0.34 -21.75
N ASP A 101 -4.58 0.74 -21.97
CA ASP A 101 -3.12 0.70 -22.02
C ASP A 101 -2.51 0.31 -20.66
N PRO A 102 -1.76 -0.82 -20.57
CA PRO A 102 -1.16 -1.28 -19.34
C PRO A 102 -0.11 -0.32 -18.75
N PHE A 103 0.61 0.40 -19.60
CA PHE A 103 1.61 1.38 -19.13
C PHE A 103 0.94 2.57 -18.47
N GLU A 104 -0.16 3.06 -19.05
CA GLU A 104 -0.94 4.13 -18.47
C GLU A 104 -1.62 3.67 -17.16
N LYS A 105 -2.15 2.44 -17.09
CA LYS A 105 -2.65 1.85 -15.84
C LYS A 105 -1.56 1.83 -14.75
N LEU A 106 -0.33 1.44 -15.11
CA LEU A 106 0.78 1.41 -14.16
C LEU A 106 1.14 2.81 -13.69
N ARG A 107 1.21 3.79 -14.59
CA ARG A 107 1.47 5.18 -14.24
C ARG A 107 0.38 5.73 -13.30
N ILE A 108 -0.89 5.45 -13.61
CA ILE A 108 -2.02 5.83 -12.76
C ILE A 108 -1.92 5.14 -11.39
N PHE A 109 -1.54 3.86 -11.33
CA PHE A 109 -1.36 3.13 -10.08
C PHE A 109 -0.29 3.78 -9.19
N ILE A 110 0.88 4.08 -9.75
CA ILE A 110 1.99 4.74 -9.03
C ILE A 110 1.56 6.13 -8.56
N ASP A 111 0.97 6.94 -9.43
CA ASP A 111 0.50 8.28 -9.08
C ASP A 111 -0.61 8.23 -8.02
N ASN A 112 -1.57 7.31 -8.16
CA ASN A 112 -2.63 7.13 -7.18
C ASN A 112 -2.08 6.82 -5.78
N HIS A 113 -1.10 5.91 -5.70
CA HIS A 113 -0.45 5.54 -4.45
C HIS A 113 0.33 6.72 -3.85
N LEU A 114 1.24 7.29 -4.61
CA LEU A 114 2.13 8.35 -4.12
C LEU A 114 1.37 9.63 -3.76
N SER A 115 0.43 10.06 -4.61
CA SER A 115 -0.38 11.25 -4.34
C SER A 115 -1.28 11.08 -3.12
N PHE A 116 -1.88 9.88 -2.93
CA PHE A 116 -2.70 9.61 -1.77
C PHE A 116 -1.87 9.63 -0.48
N PHE A 117 -0.76 8.92 -0.46
CA PHE A 117 0.04 8.79 0.76
C PHE A 117 0.94 10.01 1.04
N ALA A 118 1.35 10.78 0.03
CA ALA A 118 2.00 12.06 0.26
C ALA A 118 1.10 13.05 1.03
N ALA A 119 -0.21 12.98 0.81
CA ALA A 119 -1.20 13.75 1.58
C ALA A 119 -1.60 13.10 2.93
N ASN A 120 -1.23 11.83 3.16
CA ASN A 120 -1.63 11.02 4.32
C ASN A 120 -0.43 10.24 4.91
N MET A 121 0.69 10.95 5.17
CA MET A 121 1.96 10.34 5.60
C MET A 121 1.88 9.61 6.95
N ALA A 122 1.10 10.15 7.89
CA ALA A 122 0.91 9.53 9.20
C ALA A 122 0.18 8.19 9.08
N GLU A 123 -0.88 8.16 8.26
CA GLU A 123 -1.64 6.96 7.94
C GLU A 123 -0.75 5.93 7.23
N MET A 124 0.08 6.35 6.27
CA MET A 124 1.03 5.47 5.60
C MET A 124 2.00 4.80 6.59
N LYS A 125 2.54 5.59 7.53
CA LYS A 125 3.42 5.07 8.57
C LYS A 125 2.70 4.06 9.46
N VAL A 126 1.44 4.32 9.84
CA VAL A 126 0.61 3.39 10.60
C VAL A 126 0.37 2.09 9.82
N LEU A 127 0.01 2.17 8.54
CA LEU A 127 -0.19 0.99 7.70
C LEU A 127 1.08 0.13 7.55
N SER A 128 2.25 0.78 7.57
CA SER A 128 3.55 0.10 7.41
C SER A 128 4.03 -0.57 8.70
N HIS A 129 3.76 0.04 9.86
CA HIS A 129 4.34 -0.40 11.14
C HIS A 129 3.37 -1.13 12.06
N GLU A 130 2.07 -0.84 11.96
CA GLU A 130 1.08 -1.34 12.91
C GLU A 130 0.13 -2.40 12.26
N ALA A 131 0.56 -3.01 11.15
CA ALA A 131 -0.23 -4.03 10.46
C ALA A 131 -0.50 -5.26 11.34
N GLU A 132 0.47 -5.63 12.17
CA GLU A 132 0.39 -6.80 13.07
C GLU A 132 -0.25 -6.47 14.43
N SER A 133 -0.64 -5.21 14.65
CA SER A 133 -1.25 -4.78 15.93
C SER A 133 -2.77 -5.03 16.00
N LEU A 134 -3.37 -5.51 14.91
CA LEU A 134 -4.75 -5.99 14.87
C LEU A 134 -4.81 -7.51 15.05
N ALA A 135 -5.90 -8.00 15.62
CA ALA A 135 -6.13 -9.44 15.82
C ALA A 135 -7.48 -9.89 15.23
N GLY A 136 -7.65 -11.21 15.10
CA GLY A 136 -8.91 -11.85 14.70
C GLY A 136 -9.51 -11.30 13.41
N ASP A 137 -10.81 -11.08 13.40
CA ASP A 137 -11.57 -10.66 12.22
C ASP A 137 -11.14 -9.28 11.68
N LEU A 138 -10.69 -8.37 12.55
CA LEU A 138 -10.23 -7.03 12.14
C LEU A 138 -8.94 -7.14 11.33
N HIS A 139 -7.99 -7.98 11.79
CA HIS A 139 -6.76 -8.26 11.06
C HIS A 139 -7.06 -8.91 9.70
N GLU A 140 -7.93 -9.93 9.66
CA GLU A 140 -8.27 -10.64 8.41
C GLU A 140 -8.94 -9.70 7.40
N HIS A 141 -9.81 -8.80 7.85
CA HIS A 141 -10.46 -7.81 6.98
C HIS A 141 -9.44 -6.89 6.32
N VAL A 142 -8.55 -6.27 7.11
CA VAL A 142 -7.50 -5.37 6.59
C VAL A 142 -6.53 -6.13 5.69
N SER A 143 -6.12 -7.33 6.07
CA SER A 143 -5.26 -8.21 5.27
C SER A 143 -5.89 -8.55 3.92
N THR A 144 -7.20 -8.74 3.87
CA THR A 144 -7.94 -8.97 2.61
C THR A 144 -7.86 -7.76 1.69
N ARG A 145 -8.06 -6.53 2.19
CA ARG A 145 -7.90 -5.30 1.40
C ARG A 145 -6.47 -5.11 0.92
N LYS A 146 -5.48 -5.36 1.78
CA LYS A 146 -4.05 -5.32 1.43
C LYS A 146 -3.73 -6.31 0.31
N ARG A 147 -4.24 -7.56 0.41
CA ARG A 147 -4.10 -8.57 -0.65
C ARG A 147 -4.76 -8.13 -1.96
N GLN A 148 -5.96 -7.53 -1.89
CA GLN A 148 -6.65 -6.99 -3.08
C GLN A 148 -5.80 -5.92 -3.77
N TYR A 149 -5.26 -4.97 -3.02
CA TYR A 149 -4.41 -3.90 -3.58
C TYR A 149 -3.14 -4.47 -4.22
N THR A 150 -2.47 -5.42 -3.57
CA THR A 150 -1.29 -6.10 -4.09
C THR A 150 -1.59 -6.91 -5.36
N ARG A 151 -2.74 -7.61 -5.41
CA ARG A 151 -3.18 -8.34 -6.60
C ARG A 151 -3.45 -7.41 -7.79
N THR A 152 -4.02 -6.23 -7.54
CA THR A 152 -4.25 -5.22 -8.58
C THR A 152 -2.93 -4.75 -9.19
N ALA A 153 -1.93 -4.42 -8.37
CA ALA A 153 -0.59 -4.06 -8.84
C ALA A 153 0.04 -5.19 -9.68
N ARG A 154 0.00 -6.42 -9.17
CA ARG A 154 0.54 -7.59 -9.86
C ARG A 154 -0.14 -7.84 -11.22
N LYS A 155 -1.46 -7.66 -11.30
CA LYS A 155 -2.21 -7.78 -12.55
C LYS A 155 -1.73 -6.75 -13.57
N ILE A 156 -1.63 -5.47 -13.19
CA ILE A 156 -1.13 -4.41 -14.07
C ILE A 156 0.29 -4.72 -14.55
N LEU A 157 1.18 -5.14 -13.66
CA LEU A 157 2.56 -5.51 -14.04
C LEU A 157 2.60 -6.72 -14.98
N SER A 158 1.72 -7.68 -14.81
CA SER A 158 1.58 -8.82 -15.74
C SER A 158 1.14 -8.36 -17.13
N GLU A 159 0.17 -7.44 -17.21
CA GLU A 159 -0.30 -6.86 -18.47
C GLU A 159 0.84 -6.09 -19.17
N VAL A 160 1.58 -5.25 -18.44
CA VAL A 160 2.77 -4.54 -18.98
C VAL A 160 3.82 -5.53 -19.50
N GLN A 161 4.14 -6.58 -18.74
CA GLN A 161 5.12 -7.58 -19.14
C GLN A 161 4.70 -8.34 -20.40
N GLN A 162 3.41 -8.63 -20.57
CA GLN A 162 2.87 -9.28 -21.76
C GLN A 162 2.96 -8.39 -23.01
N THR A 163 2.74 -7.08 -22.86
CA THR A 163 2.84 -6.12 -23.95
C THR A 163 4.27 -5.98 -24.49
N VAL A 164 5.28 -6.12 -23.62
CA VAL A 164 6.70 -5.96 -23.98
C VAL A 164 7.31 -7.27 -24.51
N ARG A 165 6.67 -8.42 -24.28
CA ARG A 165 7.15 -9.69 -24.86
C ARG A 165 7.06 -9.59 -26.37
N PRO A 166 8.16 -9.69 -27.14
CA PRO A 166 8.08 -9.80 -28.57
C PRO A 166 7.21 -11.01 -28.89
N GLY A 167 6.19 -10.81 -29.72
CA GLY A 167 5.45 -11.92 -30.29
C GLY A 167 6.44 -12.92 -30.84
N SER A 168 6.10 -14.20 -30.82
CA SER A 168 6.93 -15.34 -31.22
C SER A 168 7.46 -15.29 -32.67
N GLU A 169 7.33 -14.18 -33.38
CA GLU A 169 7.60 -14.06 -34.83
C GLU A 169 8.61 -12.97 -35.24
N SER A 170 9.20 -12.19 -34.32
CA SER A 170 10.28 -11.28 -34.72
C SER A 170 11.65 -11.94 -34.55
N ARG A 171 11.90 -13.00 -35.35
CA ARG A 171 13.26 -13.47 -35.66
C ARG A 171 13.94 -12.42 -36.54
N VAL A 172 14.60 -11.43 -35.95
CA VAL A 172 15.54 -10.61 -36.69
C VAL A 172 16.84 -11.41 -36.82
N PRO A 173 17.20 -11.93 -38.03
CA PRO A 173 18.44 -12.64 -38.22
C PRO A 173 19.61 -11.67 -38.02
N ARG A 174 20.47 -11.92 -37.06
CA ARG A 174 21.78 -11.26 -37.01
C ARG A 174 22.71 -11.92 -38.01
N ARG A 175 23.59 -11.11 -38.57
CA ARG A 175 24.57 -11.46 -39.62
C ARG A 175 25.51 -12.68 -39.29
N ASN A 176 25.45 -13.22 -38.08
CA ASN A 176 26.28 -14.33 -37.58
C ASN A 176 25.47 -15.52 -36.98
N GLY A 177 24.19 -15.69 -37.29
CA GLY A 177 23.46 -16.92 -36.96
C GLY A 177 23.26 -17.22 -35.43
N GLN A 178 23.72 -16.41 -34.52
CA GLN A 178 23.51 -16.62 -33.10
C GLN A 178 22.17 -16.01 -32.66
N LEU A 179 21.27 -16.85 -32.16
CA LEU A 179 20.04 -16.45 -31.50
C LEU A 179 20.39 -15.72 -30.20
N LYS A 180 19.97 -14.44 -30.10
CA LYS A 180 20.10 -13.69 -28.86
C LYS A 180 19.21 -14.37 -27.81
N LYS A 181 19.77 -14.93 -26.73
CA LYS A 181 18.98 -15.36 -25.56
C LYS A 181 18.21 -14.14 -25.07
N THR A 182 16.89 -14.16 -25.23
CA THR A 182 16.03 -13.14 -24.60
C THR A 182 16.19 -13.25 -23.10
N ALA A 183 16.46 -12.15 -22.44
CA ALA A 183 16.57 -12.13 -20.99
C ALA A 183 15.30 -12.67 -20.35
N LYS A 184 15.48 -13.45 -19.27
CA LYS A 184 14.35 -13.93 -18.49
C LYS A 184 13.59 -12.72 -17.95
N PRO A 185 12.26 -12.65 -18.15
CA PRO A 185 11.48 -11.54 -17.61
C PRO A 185 11.58 -11.50 -16.08
N ALA A 186 11.49 -10.30 -15.50
CA ALA A 186 11.49 -10.13 -14.06
C ALA A 186 10.38 -10.96 -13.41
N ASP A 187 10.66 -11.58 -12.27
CA ASP A 187 9.64 -12.27 -11.48
C ASP A 187 8.60 -11.27 -11.00
N LEU A 188 7.33 -11.54 -11.29
CA LEU A 188 6.23 -10.62 -10.97
C LEU A 188 6.04 -10.41 -9.47
N THR A 189 6.40 -11.40 -8.63
CA THR A 189 6.31 -11.25 -7.18
C THR A 189 7.40 -10.27 -6.72
N VAL A 190 8.63 -10.49 -7.16
CA VAL A 190 9.75 -9.59 -6.86
C VAL A 190 9.48 -8.17 -7.35
N ALA A 191 9.04 -8.02 -8.60
CA ALA A 191 8.71 -6.72 -9.19
C ALA A 191 7.59 -5.99 -8.41
N THR A 192 6.54 -6.73 -8.01
CA THR A 192 5.44 -6.16 -7.23
C THR A 192 5.91 -5.63 -5.89
N TYR A 193 6.68 -6.42 -5.14
CA TYR A 193 7.17 -6.00 -3.83
C TYR A 193 8.29 -4.96 -3.90
N ALA A 194 9.13 -4.98 -4.95
CA ALA A 194 10.10 -3.92 -5.20
C ALA A 194 9.40 -2.58 -5.46
N LEU A 195 8.35 -2.57 -6.30
CA LEU A 195 7.55 -1.36 -6.54
C LEU A 195 6.93 -0.83 -5.24
N PHE A 196 6.30 -1.69 -4.43
CA PHE A 196 5.78 -1.27 -3.13
C PHE A 196 6.87 -0.79 -2.18
N GLY A 197 8.05 -1.40 -2.18
CA GLY A 197 9.20 -0.94 -1.39
C GLY A 197 9.61 0.48 -1.75
N MET A 198 9.71 0.79 -3.05
CA MET A 198 10.00 2.14 -3.54
C MET A 198 8.94 3.15 -3.12
N MET A 199 7.65 2.80 -3.25
CA MET A 199 6.54 3.69 -2.97
C MET A 199 6.24 3.84 -1.48
N ASN A 200 6.32 2.76 -0.69
CA ASN A 200 6.00 2.79 0.73
C ASN A 200 7.05 3.52 1.57
N TRP A 201 8.31 3.54 1.15
CA TRP A 201 9.40 4.12 1.95
C TRP A 201 9.42 5.65 1.98
N ILE A 202 8.55 6.32 1.19
CA ILE A 202 8.52 7.80 1.07
C ILE A 202 8.27 8.50 2.40
N TYR A 203 7.52 7.90 3.34
CA TYR A 203 7.25 8.51 4.65
C TYR A 203 8.51 8.75 5.50
N ASN A 204 9.68 8.18 5.12
CA ASN A 204 10.93 8.38 5.83
C ASN A 204 11.76 9.56 5.31
N TRP A 205 11.59 9.95 4.05
CA TRP A 205 12.49 10.91 3.42
C TRP A 205 11.81 11.97 2.56
N TYR A 206 10.58 11.75 2.10
CA TYR A 206 9.88 12.71 1.26
C TYR A 206 9.21 13.78 2.11
N ASP A 207 9.50 15.05 1.79
CA ASP A 207 8.86 16.22 2.40
C ASP A 207 7.88 16.84 1.38
N PRO A 208 6.56 16.75 1.61
CA PRO A 208 5.56 17.35 0.73
C PRO A 208 5.66 18.88 0.59
N SER A 209 6.30 19.56 1.57
CA SER A 209 6.55 21.00 1.52
C SER A 209 7.90 21.35 0.88
N GLY A 210 8.69 20.35 0.51
CA GLY A 210 10.01 20.50 -0.08
C GLY A 210 9.99 20.89 -1.55
N LYS A 211 11.18 20.93 -2.17
CA LYS A 211 11.33 21.32 -3.58
C LYS A 211 10.83 20.27 -4.58
N LEU A 212 10.76 18.99 -4.16
CA LEU A 212 10.33 17.89 -5.03
C LEU A 212 8.80 17.79 -4.96
N SER A 213 8.11 18.14 -6.05
CA SER A 213 6.66 17.97 -6.14
C SER A 213 6.25 16.48 -6.20
N VAL A 214 5.00 16.18 -5.82
CA VAL A 214 4.45 14.82 -5.95
C VAL A 214 4.50 14.33 -7.39
N SER A 215 4.19 15.19 -8.37
CA SER A 215 4.28 14.84 -9.80
C SER A 215 5.70 14.44 -10.20
N GLN A 216 6.71 15.21 -9.78
CA GLN A 216 8.11 14.87 -10.04
C GLN A 216 8.51 13.56 -9.34
N LEU A 217 8.01 13.32 -8.12
CA LEU A 217 8.24 12.07 -7.42
C LEU A 217 7.67 10.88 -8.20
N VAL A 218 6.43 11.00 -8.69
CA VAL A 218 5.75 9.98 -9.51
C VAL A 218 6.55 9.70 -10.78
N ASP A 219 6.94 10.74 -11.53
CA ASP A 219 7.69 10.59 -12.78
C ASP A 219 9.05 9.91 -12.55
N ASN A 220 9.75 10.27 -11.48
CA ASN A 220 11.04 9.67 -11.16
C ASN A 220 10.91 8.19 -10.74
N ILE A 221 9.96 7.85 -9.86
CA ILE A 221 9.74 6.46 -9.44
C ILE A 221 9.28 5.61 -10.63
N THR A 222 8.34 6.12 -11.44
CA THR A 222 7.87 5.42 -12.64
C THR A 222 9.01 5.12 -13.60
N ARG A 223 9.84 6.13 -13.90
CA ARG A 223 10.99 5.97 -14.80
C ARG A 223 12.02 4.97 -14.25
N LEU A 224 12.40 5.10 -12.98
CA LEU A 224 13.37 4.20 -12.34
C LEU A 224 12.86 2.75 -12.33
N PHE A 225 11.60 2.56 -11.97
CA PHE A 225 11.00 1.24 -11.94
C PHE A 225 10.91 0.61 -13.34
N LEU A 226 10.36 1.33 -14.31
CA LEU A 226 10.20 0.83 -15.68
C LEU A 226 11.54 0.55 -16.35
N SER A 227 12.56 1.39 -16.16
CA SER A 227 13.89 1.18 -16.72
C SER A 227 14.51 -0.13 -16.22
N GLY A 228 14.34 -0.48 -14.94
CA GLY A 228 14.81 -1.75 -14.38
C GLY A 228 13.92 -2.94 -14.74
N PHE A 229 12.60 -2.76 -14.66
CA PHE A 229 11.62 -3.83 -14.89
C PHE A 229 11.58 -4.31 -16.35
N LEU A 230 11.75 -3.37 -17.29
CA LEU A 230 11.73 -3.65 -18.73
C LEU A 230 13.12 -3.89 -19.32
N SER A 231 14.18 -3.67 -18.55
CA SER A 231 15.54 -3.88 -19.01
C SER A 231 15.71 -5.34 -19.42
N SER A 232 15.85 -5.56 -20.72
CA SER A 232 16.33 -6.85 -21.20
C SER A 232 17.83 -6.91 -20.91
N ALA A 233 18.34 -8.02 -20.44
CA ALA A 233 19.74 -8.24 -20.01
C ALA A 233 20.78 -8.02 -21.14
N ASN A 234 20.65 -6.97 -21.92
CA ASN A 234 21.63 -6.50 -22.89
C ASN A 234 22.65 -5.54 -22.29
N ASP A 235 22.32 -4.94 -21.16
CA ASP A 235 23.27 -4.16 -20.40
C ASP A 235 24.01 -5.16 -19.51
N SER A 236 25.26 -5.37 -19.84
CA SER A 236 26.22 -6.28 -19.22
C SER A 236 26.50 -5.96 -17.75
N PHE A 237 25.47 -6.03 -16.91
CA PHE A 237 25.62 -6.43 -15.54
C PHE A 237 25.66 -7.96 -15.53
N ALA A 238 26.77 -8.53 -15.98
CA ALA A 238 27.12 -9.88 -15.61
C ALA A 238 27.25 -9.84 -14.07
N LEU A 239 26.15 -10.17 -13.38
CA LEU A 239 26.28 -10.70 -12.02
C LEU A 239 27.16 -11.91 -12.20
N ALA A 240 28.44 -11.80 -11.83
CA ALA A 240 29.31 -12.93 -11.70
C ALA A 240 28.51 -13.96 -10.91
N ASP A 241 28.41 -15.16 -11.47
CA ASP A 241 27.76 -16.29 -10.83
C ASP A 241 28.47 -16.46 -9.48
N SER A 242 27.91 -15.85 -8.43
CA SER A 242 28.46 -15.93 -7.07
C SER A 242 28.14 -17.33 -6.60
N GLY A 243 29.05 -18.23 -6.91
CA GLY A 243 29.05 -19.57 -6.37
C GLY A 243 28.78 -19.49 -4.87
N SER A 244 27.89 -20.36 -4.42
CA SER A 244 27.49 -20.64 -3.03
C SER A 244 27.45 -19.42 -2.11
N ALA A 245 26.23 -18.89 -1.92
CA ALA A 245 25.98 -17.87 -0.90
C ALA A 245 26.47 -18.40 0.46
N GLU A 246 27.63 -17.93 0.88
CA GLU A 246 28.09 -18.10 2.25
C GLU A 246 27.02 -17.48 3.17
N LYS A 247 26.47 -18.27 4.08
CA LYS A 247 25.49 -17.78 5.04
C LYS A 247 26.20 -16.81 5.99
N VAL A 248 26.23 -15.54 5.64
CA VAL A 248 26.74 -14.50 6.53
C VAL A 248 25.72 -14.32 7.65
N SER A 249 26.04 -14.86 8.84
CA SER A 249 25.25 -14.57 10.05
C SER A 249 25.52 -13.13 10.47
N VAL A 250 24.48 -12.30 10.45
CA VAL A 250 24.53 -10.91 10.94
C VAL A 250 24.64 -10.88 12.48
N TRP A 251 24.32 -11.97 13.14
CA TRP A 251 24.35 -12.10 14.60
C TRP A 251 25.50 -13.01 15.03
N ARG A 252 26.56 -12.43 15.58
CA ARG A 252 27.52 -13.20 16.39
C ARG A 252 26.90 -13.36 17.77
N THR A 253 26.48 -14.58 18.11
CA THR A 253 26.30 -14.97 19.52
C THR A 253 27.67 -14.95 20.19
N ALA A 254 27.83 -14.06 21.17
CA ALA A 254 28.97 -14.08 22.10
C ALA A 254 28.84 -15.25 23.07
#